data_07edf6557d516a8febaf57680599b201
#
_entry.id   07edf6557d516a8febaf57680599b201
#
_cell.length_a   1.000
_cell.length_b   1.000
_cell.length_c   1.000
_cell.angle_alpha   90.00
_cell.angle_beta   90.00
_cell.angle_gamma   90.00
#
_symmetry.space_group_name_H-M   'P 1'
#
loop_
_entity.id
_entity.type
_entity.pdbx_description
1 polymer ?
#
loop_
_entity_poly.entity_id
_entity_poly.type
_entity_poly.pdbx_seq_one_letter_code
_entity_poly.pdbx_strand_id
1 'polypeptide(L)'
;VNKIHYLGLSLLAFLPLSQAFATVCVNENGVPTEVYYDLTDKFNSSNNQVGQIVTLSEKSQWVGVNAVCPKGTSGNTTKRSYVTDFPVTGTSDGYQYLKLNDYLDGAMKITDSYAGTFYPPRKYIQMGSHPNVSKNKPFGVQDSSLVFRLKVTRCFINMVVIPRATMFRVYVTTTSSDPLTTPVYTISYSGTIQVPQSCEINAGNVVEFDFGDIGASLFSKAGIGNKPEGISAQSKTIGIKCTNVEANAMLTMRVEAEKVSGSTLVSDNADVGFVIANSNGVPLTPNNLTSKIPFRLDDSAQAQVGIRAWPVSVTGKKPAEGRFTSRGYLRVDYD
;
A
#
# COMPACT_ATOMS: atom_id res chain seq x y z
N VAL A 1 -24.00 8.98 82.97
CA VAL A 1 -22.94 9.08 81.98
C VAL A 1 -23.62 9.03 80.58
N ASN A 2 -23.81 10.26 80.00
CA ASN A 2 -24.47 10.43 78.69
C ASN A 2 -23.47 10.21 77.52
N LYS A 3 -23.78 9.29 76.64
CA LYS A 3 -23.11 9.16 75.33
C LYS A 3 -23.88 9.92 74.26
N ILE A 4 -23.27 10.99 73.75
CA ILE A 4 -23.75 11.76 72.61
C ILE A 4 -23.24 11.06 71.34
N HIS A 5 -24.15 10.68 70.47
CA HIS A 5 -23.85 10.13 69.15
C HIS A 5 -23.88 11.30 68.14
N TYR A 6 -22.77 11.61 67.54
CA TYR A 6 -22.70 12.51 66.38
C TYR A 6 -23.02 11.73 65.09
N LEU A 7 -24.15 12.08 64.51
CA LEU A 7 -24.54 11.59 63.16
C LEU A 7 -23.88 12.52 62.12
N GLY A 8 -22.80 12.06 61.50
CA GLY A 8 -22.18 12.81 60.41
C GLY A 8 -22.97 12.67 59.12
N LEU A 9 -23.61 13.73 58.69
CA LEU A 9 -24.32 13.83 57.44
C LEU A 9 -23.33 14.11 56.30
N SER A 10 -22.93 13.07 55.52
CA SER A 10 -22.09 13.21 54.35
C SER A 10 -22.94 13.77 53.21
N LEU A 11 -22.72 15.03 52.87
CA LEU A 11 -23.31 15.70 51.71
C LEU A 11 -22.47 15.28 50.48
N LEU A 12 -22.93 14.25 49.74
CA LEU A 12 -22.41 13.93 48.40
C LEU A 12 -22.83 15.04 47.44
N ALA A 13 -21.92 15.93 47.13
CA ALA A 13 -22.09 16.88 46.05
C ALA A 13 -22.05 16.14 44.70
N PHE A 14 -23.24 15.92 44.11
CA PHE A 14 -23.38 15.54 42.71
C PHE A 14 -22.95 16.72 41.85
N LEU A 15 -21.67 16.73 41.45
CA LEU A 15 -21.23 17.57 40.34
C LEU A 15 -21.87 17.05 39.07
N PRO A 16 -22.59 17.84 38.29
CA PRO A 16 -23.04 17.44 36.97
C PRO A 16 -21.78 17.20 36.12
N LEU A 17 -21.48 15.96 35.78
CA LEU A 17 -20.58 15.61 34.70
C LEU A 17 -21.15 16.19 33.42
N SER A 18 -20.75 17.41 33.07
CA SER A 18 -20.97 17.95 31.73
C SER A 18 -20.33 16.98 30.75
N GLN A 19 -21.10 16.11 30.12
CA GLN A 19 -20.68 15.32 29.00
C GLN A 19 -20.31 16.33 27.91
N ALA A 20 -19.03 16.53 27.69
CA ALA A 20 -18.55 17.23 26.53
C ALA A 20 -18.92 16.36 25.33
N PHE A 21 -20.02 16.68 24.67
CA PHE A 21 -20.40 16.05 23.41
C PHE A 21 -19.32 16.40 22.40
N ALA A 22 -18.56 15.38 21.99
CA ALA A 22 -17.57 15.52 20.94
C ALA A 22 -18.25 16.00 19.66
N THR A 23 -17.80 17.13 19.12
CA THR A 23 -18.41 17.75 17.94
C THR A 23 -17.71 17.28 16.69
N VAL A 24 -18.04 16.05 16.26
CA VAL A 24 -17.57 15.47 15.01
C VAL A 24 -18.61 15.74 13.93
N CYS A 25 -18.24 16.51 12.90
CA CYS A 25 -19.09 16.73 11.74
C CYS A 25 -18.98 15.52 10.80
N VAL A 26 -20.06 15.16 10.15
CA VAL A 26 -20.15 14.03 9.23
C VAL A 26 -20.46 14.51 7.82
N ASN A 27 -20.25 13.68 6.82
CA ASN A 27 -20.71 13.97 5.46
C ASN A 27 -22.22 14.10 5.43
N GLU A 28 -22.77 15.04 4.68
CA GLU A 28 -24.22 15.28 4.60
C GLU A 28 -25.02 14.05 4.16
N ASN A 29 -24.41 13.16 3.37
CA ASN A 29 -25.03 11.91 2.90
C ASN A 29 -24.85 10.72 3.87
N GLY A 30 -24.23 10.95 5.04
CA GLY A 30 -23.99 9.92 6.05
C GLY A 30 -22.82 8.96 5.76
N VAL A 31 -22.25 9.00 4.57
CA VAL A 31 -21.07 8.20 4.15
C VAL A 31 -19.97 9.11 3.62
N PRO A 32 -18.70 8.81 3.89
CA PRO A 32 -17.58 9.61 3.37
C PRO A 32 -17.58 9.61 1.84
N THR A 33 -17.40 10.78 1.23
CA THR A 33 -17.18 10.89 -0.21
C THR A 33 -15.74 10.46 -0.55
N GLU A 34 -15.57 9.63 -1.56
CA GLU A 34 -14.23 9.30 -2.06
C GLU A 34 -13.76 10.34 -3.09
N VAL A 35 -12.59 10.91 -2.85
CA VAL A 35 -11.83 11.71 -3.82
C VAL A 35 -10.72 10.84 -4.35
N TYR A 36 -10.88 10.36 -5.57
CA TYR A 36 -9.91 9.45 -6.18
C TYR A 36 -8.87 10.21 -7.02
N TYR A 37 -7.61 9.82 -6.87
CA TYR A 37 -6.47 10.40 -7.57
C TYR A 37 -5.79 9.35 -8.46
N ASP A 38 -5.81 9.54 -9.77
CA ASP A 38 -5.10 8.69 -10.73
C ASP A 38 -3.63 9.13 -10.83
N LEU A 39 -2.73 8.26 -10.37
CA LEU A 39 -1.28 8.48 -10.41
C LEU A 39 -0.61 7.92 -11.67
N THR A 40 -1.38 7.38 -12.63
CA THR A 40 -0.82 6.81 -13.86
C THR A 40 -0.03 7.84 -14.64
N ASP A 41 1.26 7.53 -14.92
CA ASP A 41 2.18 8.46 -15.60
C ASP A 41 3.29 7.70 -16.33
N LYS A 42 4.07 8.42 -17.13
CA LYS A 42 5.26 7.93 -17.80
C LYS A 42 6.47 8.76 -17.37
N PHE A 43 7.45 8.10 -16.77
CA PHE A 43 8.71 8.73 -16.44
C PHE A 43 9.69 8.59 -17.60
N ASN A 44 10.61 9.54 -17.73
CA ASN A 44 11.80 9.39 -18.57
C ASN A 44 12.95 8.74 -17.76
N SER A 45 14.06 8.46 -18.40
CA SER A 45 15.21 7.81 -17.74
C SER A 45 15.79 8.64 -16.59
N SER A 46 15.75 9.98 -16.68
CA SER A 46 16.26 10.86 -15.62
C SER A 46 15.32 10.91 -14.40
N ASN A 47 14.01 10.75 -14.62
CA ASN A 47 13.04 10.71 -13.53
C ASN A 47 13.08 9.37 -12.76
N ASN A 48 13.55 8.29 -13.42
CA ASN A 48 13.64 6.96 -12.81
C ASN A 48 15.00 6.75 -12.11
N GLN A 49 15.39 7.71 -11.28
CA GLN A 49 16.62 7.62 -10.47
C GLN A 49 16.28 7.84 -9.00
N VAL A 50 16.99 7.17 -8.10
CA VAL A 50 16.79 7.27 -6.66
C VAL A 50 16.90 8.72 -6.20
N GLY A 51 15.89 9.18 -5.48
CA GLY A 51 15.80 10.55 -4.97
C GLY A 51 15.09 11.53 -5.91
N GLN A 52 14.86 11.19 -7.17
CA GLN A 52 14.12 12.06 -8.09
C GLN A 52 12.67 12.22 -7.67
N ILE A 53 12.18 13.44 -7.86
CA ILE A 53 10.82 13.86 -7.48
C ILE A 53 10.08 14.31 -8.73
N VAL A 54 8.91 13.73 -8.96
CA VAL A 54 7.99 14.13 -10.02
C VAL A 54 6.73 14.71 -9.39
N THR A 55 6.39 15.95 -9.77
CA THR A 55 5.17 16.61 -9.31
C THR A 55 4.09 16.46 -10.37
N LEU A 56 2.95 15.90 -9.99
CA LEU A 56 1.81 15.67 -10.87
C LEU A 56 0.88 16.91 -10.90
N SER A 57 1.43 18.08 -11.24
CA SER A 57 0.70 19.35 -11.20
C SER A 57 -0.46 19.42 -12.18
N GLU A 58 -0.32 18.79 -13.34
CA GLU A 58 -1.38 18.73 -14.37
C GLU A 58 -2.58 17.88 -13.94
N LYS A 59 -2.42 17.05 -12.92
CA LYS A 59 -3.47 16.22 -12.30
C LYS A 59 -4.03 16.82 -11.01
N SER A 60 -3.88 18.14 -10.83
CA SER A 60 -4.46 18.82 -9.67
C SER A 60 -5.98 18.62 -9.62
N GLN A 61 -6.49 18.35 -8.43
CA GLN A 61 -7.91 18.15 -8.21
C GLN A 61 -8.46 19.18 -7.23
N TRP A 62 -9.74 19.46 -7.36
CA TRP A 62 -10.53 20.25 -6.44
C TRP A 62 -11.45 19.33 -5.63
N VAL A 63 -11.64 19.65 -4.36
CA VAL A 63 -12.57 18.93 -3.48
C VAL A 63 -13.71 19.85 -3.10
N GLY A 64 -14.94 19.39 -3.34
CA GLY A 64 -16.15 20.05 -2.88
C GLY A 64 -17.12 19.01 -2.34
N VAL A 65 -17.20 18.88 -1.01
CA VAL A 65 -18.14 18.03 -0.30
C VAL A 65 -18.83 18.83 0.77
N ASN A 66 -20.02 18.38 1.21
CA ASN A 66 -20.74 19.04 2.29
C ASN A 66 -20.64 18.21 3.58
N ALA A 67 -20.47 18.91 4.69
CA ALA A 67 -20.49 18.34 6.03
C ALA A 67 -21.64 18.92 6.85
N VAL A 68 -22.10 18.16 7.84
CA VAL A 68 -23.09 18.60 8.83
C VAL A 68 -22.53 18.32 10.22
N CYS A 69 -22.54 19.34 11.08
CA CYS A 69 -22.17 19.17 12.49
C CYS A 69 -23.41 18.88 13.35
N PRO A 70 -23.27 18.18 14.49
CA PRO A 70 -24.39 17.83 15.37
C PRO A 70 -25.14 19.04 15.91
N LYS A 71 -26.40 18.85 16.33
CA LYS A 71 -27.13 19.85 17.10
C LYS A 71 -26.37 20.20 18.38
N GLY A 72 -26.40 21.49 18.77
CA GLY A 72 -25.70 21.96 19.97
C GLY A 72 -24.22 22.27 19.75
N THR A 73 -23.71 22.16 18.53
CA THR A 73 -22.38 22.63 18.17
C THR A 73 -22.25 24.13 18.47
N SER A 74 -21.27 24.49 19.32
CA SER A 74 -21.02 25.89 19.64
C SER A 74 -20.01 26.50 18.64
N GLY A 75 -20.32 27.71 18.18
CA GLY A 75 -19.48 28.43 17.23
C GLY A 75 -19.61 27.97 15.78
N ASN A 76 -18.93 28.65 14.89
CA ASN A 76 -19.03 28.47 13.45
C ASN A 76 -17.69 28.09 12.81
N THR A 77 -16.63 28.04 13.58
CA THR A 77 -15.27 27.76 13.11
C THR A 77 -15.01 26.27 13.11
N THR A 78 -14.39 25.78 12.05
CA THR A 78 -14.07 24.35 11.91
C THR A 78 -12.57 24.12 11.88
N LYS A 79 -12.19 22.86 12.15
CA LYS A 79 -10.86 22.34 11.99
C LYS A 79 -10.88 21.13 11.08
N ARG A 80 -9.84 20.96 10.28
CA ARG A 80 -9.70 19.83 9.38
C ARG A 80 -8.47 19.00 9.73
N SER A 81 -8.63 17.67 9.68
CA SER A 81 -7.55 16.73 9.98
C SER A 81 -7.41 15.71 8.86
N TYR A 82 -6.20 15.57 8.35
CA TYR A 82 -5.84 14.59 7.32
C TYR A 82 -5.01 13.49 7.99
N VAL A 83 -5.61 12.32 8.15
CA VAL A 83 -5.01 11.19 8.89
C VAL A 83 -4.70 10.06 7.92
N THR A 84 -3.54 9.47 8.08
CA THR A 84 -3.07 8.34 7.28
C THR A 84 -2.64 7.18 8.16
N ASP A 85 -2.73 5.95 7.63
CA ASP A 85 -2.14 4.75 8.23
C ASP A 85 -0.75 4.45 7.66
N PHE A 86 -0.33 5.17 6.60
CA PHE A 86 0.98 4.97 6.02
C PHE A 86 2.08 5.59 6.88
N PRO A 87 3.22 4.91 7.03
CA PRO A 87 4.37 5.50 7.72
C PRO A 87 4.94 6.67 6.91
N VAL A 88 5.32 7.74 7.61
CA VAL A 88 6.10 8.83 7.03
C VAL A 88 7.55 8.36 6.88
N THR A 89 8.04 8.30 5.65
CA THR A 89 9.40 7.84 5.31
C THR A 89 10.43 8.95 5.30
N GLY A 90 9.98 10.21 5.19
CA GLY A 90 10.84 11.39 5.22
C GLY A 90 10.08 12.67 4.92
N THR A 91 10.78 13.80 5.06
CA THR A 91 10.26 15.13 4.75
C THR A 91 11.23 15.89 3.86
N SER A 92 10.71 16.64 2.89
CA SER A 92 11.48 17.57 2.05
C SER A 92 10.59 18.68 1.54
N ASP A 93 11.04 19.94 1.57
CA ASP A 93 10.30 21.12 1.12
C ASP A 93 8.90 21.26 1.74
N GLY A 94 8.74 20.85 2.99
CA GLY A 94 7.47 20.79 3.70
C GLY A 94 6.64 19.55 3.42
N TYR A 95 6.88 18.81 2.33
CA TYR A 95 6.17 17.58 2.02
C TYR A 95 6.56 16.45 2.97
N GLN A 96 5.56 15.68 3.37
CA GLN A 96 5.73 14.45 4.15
C GLN A 96 5.49 13.26 3.21
N TYR A 97 6.55 12.49 2.97
CA TYR A 97 6.50 11.34 2.08
C TYR A 97 6.00 10.10 2.80
N LEU A 98 5.08 9.39 2.17
CA LEU A 98 4.44 8.17 2.63
C LEU A 98 4.81 7.04 1.69
N LYS A 99 5.13 5.87 2.22
CA LYS A 99 5.47 4.71 1.40
C LYS A 99 4.24 4.23 0.61
N LEU A 100 4.28 4.33 -0.72
CA LEU A 100 3.23 3.80 -1.60
C LEU A 100 3.48 2.33 -1.98
N ASN A 101 4.73 2.01 -2.28
CA ASN A 101 5.21 0.66 -2.58
C ASN A 101 6.74 0.60 -2.38
N ASP A 102 7.40 -0.43 -2.91
CA ASP A 102 8.84 -0.63 -2.72
C ASP A 102 9.73 0.25 -3.61
N TYR A 103 9.14 1.01 -4.53
CA TYR A 103 9.84 1.83 -5.51
C TYR A 103 9.53 3.33 -5.39
N LEU A 104 8.38 3.66 -4.81
CA LEU A 104 7.84 5.01 -4.81
C LEU A 104 7.29 5.39 -3.45
N ASP A 105 7.67 6.58 -3.00
CA ASP A 105 6.96 7.30 -1.96
C ASP A 105 6.07 8.38 -2.59
N GLY A 106 4.97 8.70 -1.93
CA GLY A 106 4.04 9.74 -2.35
C GLY A 106 3.87 10.82 -1.29
N ALA A 107 3.69 12.04 -1.72
CA ALA A 107 3.37 13.16 -0.85
C ALA A 107 2.34 14.08 -1.50
N MET A 108 1.62 14.84 -0.70
CA MET A 108 0.59 15.74 -1.19
C MET A 108 0.77 17.15 -0.66
N LYS A 109 0.52 18.13 -1.52
CA LYS A 109 0.31 19.51 -1.17
C LYS A 109 -1.16 19.83 -1.34
N ILE A 110 -1.76 20.46 -0.34
CA ILE A 110 -3.15 20.90 -0.38
C ILE A 110 -3.17 22.43 -0.22
N THR A 111 -4.03 23.07 -1.00
CA THR A 111 -4.31 24.49 -0.88
C THR A 111 -5.79 24.67 -0.57
N ASP A 112 -6.08 25.37 0.51
CA ASP A 112 -7.41 25.79 0.93
C ASP A 112 -7.48 27.32 0.88
N SER A 113 -8.63 27.85 0.51
CA SER A 113 -8.80 29.30 0.35
C SER A 113 -8.62 30.09 1.65
N TYR A 114 -8.86 29.47 2.80
CA TYR A 114 -8.69 30.09 4.11
C TYR A 114 -7.39 29.70 4.80
N ALA A 115 -7.12 28.39 4.90
CA ALA A 115 -5.93 27.88 5.59
C ALA A 115 -4.63 28.04 4.80
N GLY A 116 -4.71 28.42 3.53
CA GLY A 116 -3.57 28.53 2.64
C GLY A 116 -3.00 27.15 2.26
N THR A 117 -1.70 27.07 2.08
CA THR A 117 -1.01 25.86 1.67
C THR A 117 -0.50 25.07 2.87
N PHE A 118 -0.75 23.75 2.87
CA PHE A 118 -0.26 22.84 3.90
C PHE A 118 0.05 21.45 3.30
N TYR A 119 0.75 20.63 4.07
CA TYR A 119 1.27 19.33 3.65
C TYR A 119 0.82 18.24 4.62
N PRO A 120 -0.15 17.39 4.25
CA PRO A 120 -0.59 16.29 5.10
C PRO A 120 0.46 15.15 5.19
N PRO A 121 0.38 14.31 6.25
CA PRO A 121 -0.64 14.26 7.29
C PRO A 121 -0.54 15.42 8.28
N ARG A 122 -1.68 15.99 8.64
CA ARG A 122 -1.76 17.07 9.62
C ARG A 122 -3.13 17.10 10.31
N LYS A 123 -3.14 17.35 11.62
CA LYS A 123 -4.37 17.36 12.42
C LYS A 123 -4.76 18.78 12.85
N TYR A 124 -6.05 18.99 12.97
CA TYR A 124 -6.68 20.18 13.54
C TYR A 124 -6.25 21.50 12.91
N ILE A 125 -6.08 21.49 11.60
CA ILE A 125 -5.79 22.70 10.83
C ILE A 125 -6.98 23.64 10.96
N GLN A 126 -6.72 24.88 11.40
CA GLN A 126 -7.74 25.91 11.50
C GLN A 126 -8.31 26.25 10.13
N MET A 127 -9.62 26.09 9.97
CA MET A 127 -10.38 26.46 8.78
C MET A 127 -11.24 27.69 9.06
N GLY A 128 -11.84 28.22 8.01
CA GLY A 128 -12.74 29.35 8.12
C GLY A 128 -13.98 29.08 8.94
N SER A 129 -14.80 30.12 9.11
CA SER A 129 -16.07 30.09 9.82
C SER A 129 -17.21 29.94 8.81
N HIS A 130 -18.19 29.11 9.13
CA HIS A 130 -19.39 28.95 8.32
C HIS A 130 -20.65 28.98 9.20
N PRO A 131 -21.64 29.85 8.90
CA PRO A 131 -22.79 30.05 9.77
C PRO A 131 -23.70 28.83 9.91
N ASN A 132 -23.61 27.83 9.03
CA ASN A 132 -24.37 26.61 9.08
C ASN A 132 -23.82 25.58 10.09
N VAL A 133 -22.60 25.74 10.57
CA VAL A 133 -21.95 24.82 11.53
C VAL A 133 -22.78 24.74 12.81
N SER A 134 -23.10 25.89 13.44
CA SER A 134 -23.91 25.92 14.66
C SER A 134 -25.41 25.65 14.42
N LYS A 135 -25.86 25.76 13.17
CA LYS A 135 -27.28 25.56 12.80
C LYS A 135 -27.65 24.10 12.45
N ASN A 136 -26.69 23.17 12.54
CA ASN A 136 -26.88 21.79 12.09
C ASN A 136 -27.39 21.69 10.63
N LYS A 137 -26.82 22.49 9.75
CA LYS A 137 -27.12 22.53 8.32
C LYS A 137 -25.88 22.21 7.50
N PRO A 138 -26.03 21.69 6.27
CA PRO A 138 -24.90 21.43 5.39
C PRO A 138 -24.07 22.68 5.13
N PHE A 139 -22.76 22.51 5.11
CA PHE A 139 -21.80 23.55 4.73
C PHE A 139 -20.67 22.94 3.89
N GLY A 140 -20.10 23.76 3.00
CA GLY A 140 -19.04 23.30 2.10
C GLY A 140 -17.73 23.03 2.82
N VAL A 141 -17.14 21.88 2.54
CA VAL A 141 -15.79 21.47 2.91
C VAL A 141 -15.00 21.40 1.60
N GLN A 142 -14.15 22.38 1.35
CA GLN A 142 -13.53 22.56 0.05
C GLN A 142 -12.01 22.67 0.19
N ASP A 143 -11.27 21.98 -0.69
CA ASP A 143 -9.86 22.23 -0.95
C ASP A 143 -9.72 22.72 -2.39
N SER A 144 -9.09 23.87 -2.58
CA SER A 144 -8.98 24.50 -3.90
C SER A 144 -8.08 23.72 -4.85
N SER A 145 -7.07 23.03 -4.30
CA SER A 145 -6.12 22.24 -5.10
C SER A 145 -5.46 21.16 -4.26
N LEU A 146 -5.44 19.95 -4.79
CA LEU A 146 -4.65 18.84 -4.32
C LEU A 146 -3.60 18.51 -5.38
N VAL A 147 -2.32 18.57 -5.04
CA VAL A 147 -1.20 18.27 -5.93
C VAL A 147 -0.37 17.14 -5.33
N PHE A 148 -0.21 16.06 -6.10
CA PHE A 148 0.54 14.90 -5.72
C PHE A 148 2.01 15.00 -6.17
N ARG A 149 2.94 14.48 -5.36
CA ARG A 149 4.34 14.24 -5.71
C ARG A 149 4.68 12.78 -5.56
N LEU A 150 5.46 12.25 -6.50
CA LEU A 150 6.09 10.94 -6.41
C LEU A 150 7.59 11.12 -6.25
N LYS A 151 8.18 10.36 -5.33
CA LYS A 151 9.62 10.28 -5.14
C LYS A 151 10.07 8.86 -5.41
N VAL A 152 11.05 8.70 -6.28
CA VAL A 152 11.66 7.39 -6.57
C VAL A 152 12.57 7.01 -5.42
N THR A 153 12.27 5.89 -4.77
CA THR A 153 13.10 5.31 -3.69
C THR A 153 13.98 4.17 -4.21
N ARG A 154 13.59 3.57 -5.33
CA ARG A 154 14.34 2.55 -6.03
C ARG A 154 14.06 2.66 -7.54
N CYS A 155 15.11 2.58 -8.37
CA CYS A 155 14.96 2.48 -9.82
C CYS A 155 14.23 1.19 -10.20
N PHE A 156 13.44 1.24 -11.26
CA PHE A 156 12.67 0.08 -11.71
C PHE A 156 12.73 -0.07 -13.24
N ILE A 157 12.35 -1.24 -13.71
CA ILE A 157 12.37 -1.62 -15.13
C ILE A 157 10.92 -1.90 -15.56
N ASN A 158 10.57 -1.59 -16.78
CA ASN A 158 9.25 -1.69 -17.38
C ASN A 158 8.22 -0.76 -16.72
N MET A 159 7.58 -1.22 -15.67
CA MET A 159 6.54 -0.47 -14.98
C MET A 159 6.44 -0.86 -13.51
N VAL A 160 5.82 0.02 -12.74
CA VAL A 160 5.43 -0.22 -11.36
C VAL A 160 3.93 0.04 -11.22
N VAL A 161 3.22 -0.91 -10.66
CA VAL A 161 1.82 -0.76 -10.29
C VAL A 161 1.75 -0.14 -8.88
N ILE A 162 0.93 0.89 -8.75
CA ILE A 162 0.56 1.49 -7.47
C ILE A 162 -0.85 1.00 -7.15
N PRO A 163 -1.01 0.05 -6.23
CA PRO A 163 -2.32 -0.51 -5.91
C PRO A 163 -3.25 0.54 -5.32
N ARG A 164 -4.56 0.34 -5.48
CA ARG A 164 -5.56 1.25 -4.90
C ARG A 164 -5.49 1.23 -3.38
N ALA A 165 -5.38 2.41 -2.79
CA ALA A 165 -5.35 2.58 -1.35
C ALA A 165 -5.91 3.95 -0.94
N THR A 166 -6.36 4.06 0.31
CA THR A 166 -6.75 5.33 0.92
C THR A 166 -5.53 5.97 1.54
N MET A 167 -5.09 7.11 1.00
CA MET A 167 -3.95 7.86 1.52
C MET A 167 -4.30 8.66 2.77
N PHE A 168 -5.46 9.34 2.73
CA PHE A 168 -5.94 10.14 3.85
C PHE A 168 -7.43 9.92 4.13
N ARG A 169 -7.76 9.82 5.41
CA ARG A 169 -9.11 10.04 5.92
C ARG A 169 -9.19 11.47 6.42
N VAL A 170 -10.21 12.21 5.97
CA VAL A 170 -10.33 13.63 6.27
C VAL A 170 -11.53 13.88 7.19
N TYR A 171 -11.21 14.45 8.35
CA TYR A 171 -12.16 14.71 9.42
C TYR A 171 -12.40 16.20 9.58
N VAL A 172 -13.62 16.56 9.91
CA VAL A 172 -14.02 17.93 10.25
C VAL A 172 -14.52 17.96 11.69
N THR A 173 -13.94 18.81 12.49
CA THR A 173 -14.27 19.01 13.90
C THR A 173 -14.40 20.51 14.22
N THR A 174 -14.85 20.86 15.40
CA THR A 174 -14.92 22.27 15.83
C THR A 174 -13.84 22.63 16.84
N THR A 175 -13.31 21.64 17.56
CA THR A 175 -12.22 21.81 18.53
C THR A 175 -11.04 20.89 18.22
N SER A 176 -9.89 21.14 18.86
CA SER A 176 -8.71 20.26 18.75
C SER A 176 -8.76 19.05 19.68
N SER A 177 -9.75 18.99 20.56
CA SER A 177 -9.99 17.87 21.48
C SER A 177 -11.04 16.88 20.96
N ASP A 178 -11.77 17.23 19.90
CA ASP A 178 -12.75 16.34 19.31
C ASP A 178 -12.10 15.08 18.72
N PRO A 179 -12.68 13.90 18.93
CA PRO A 179 -12.11 12.66 18.38
C PRO A 179 -12.28 12.60 16.86
N LEU A 180 -11.32 11.95 16.18
CA LEU A 180 -11.34 11.73 14.74
C LEU A 180 -11.95 10.36 14.43
N THR A 181 -13.27 10.24 14.53
CA THR A 181 -14.00 8.96 14.43
C THR A 181 -14.66 8.73 13.08
N THR A 182 -15.27 9.77 12.49
CA THR A 182 -16.03 9.63 11.24
C THR A 182 -15.48 10.61 10.20
N PRO A 183 -14.84 10.12 9.15
CA PRO A 183 -14.32 11.00 8.09
C PRO A 183 -15.47 11.58 7.26
N VAL A 184 -15.30 12.81 6.78
CA VAL A 184 -16.22 13.48 5.86
C VAL A 184 -15.95 13.06 4.42
N TYR A 185 -14.68 12.88 4.08
CA TYR A 185 -14.25 12.33 2.81
C TYR A 185 -12.92 11.58 2.95
N THR A 186 -12.59 10.81 1.94
CA THR A 186 -11.31 10.10 1.84
C THR A 186 -10.59 10.51 0.57
N ILE A 187 -9.27 10.52 0.59
CA ILE A 187 -8.43 10.69 -0.58
C ILE A 187 -7.78 9.34 -0.87
N SER A 188 -8.18 8.73 -1.97
CA SER A 188 -7.62 7.46 -2.45
C SER A 188 -6.86 7.64 -3.74
N TYR A 189 -6.00 6.71 -4.05
CA TYR A 189 -5.19 6.71 -5.25
C TYR A 189 -5.01 5.30 -5.81
N SER A 190 -4.64 5.23 -7.08
CA SER A 190 -3.96 4.09 -7.72
C SER A 190 -3.32 4.55 -9.00
N GLY A 191 -2.56 3.71 -9.66
CA GLY A 191 -1.98 4.04 -10.96
C GLY A 191 -0.90 3.08 -11.40
N THR A 192 -0.29 3.42 -12.53
CA THR A 192 0.84 2.68 -13.09
C THR A 192 1.87 3.67 -13.61
N ILE A 193 3.11 3.56 -13.15
CA ILE A 193 4.22 4.36 -13.67
C ILE A 193 5.04 3.51 -14.64
N GLN A 194 5.16 3.97 -15.88
CA GLN A 194 5.98 3.34 -16.91
C GLN A 194 7.30 4.08 -17.08
N VAL A 195 8.35 3.32 -17.41
CA VAL A 195 9.69 3.86 -17.72
C VAL A 195 10.18 3.29 -19.05
N PRO A 196 11.14 3.96 -19.74
CA PRO A 196 11.67 3.48 -21.01
C PRO A 196 12.63 2.28 -20.88
N GLN A 197 13.20 2.04 -19.69
CA GLN A 197 14.00 0.87 -19.41
C GLN A 197 13.12 -0.37 -19.39
N SER A 198 13.42 -1.35 -20.22
CA SER A 198 12.62 -2.58 -20.34
C SER A 198 13.50 -3.81 -20.49
N CYS A 199 13.07 -4.94 -19.92
CA CYS A 199 13.67 -6.24 -20.16
C CYS A 199 12.57 -7.22 -20.57
N GLU A 200 12.82 -7.90 -21.68
CA GLU A 200 12.03 -9.04 -22.14
C GLU A 200 12.59 -10.31 -21.50
N ILE A 201 11.73 -11.08 -20.86
CA ILE A 201 12.07 -12.31 -20.15
C ILE A 201 11.57 -13.48 -20.96
N ASN A 202 12.43 -14.48 -21.22
CA ASN A 202 12.11 -15.70 -21.99
C ASN A 202 11.47 -15.41 -23.34
N ALA A 203 11.92 -14.37 -24.03
CA ALA A 203 11.35 -13.90 -25.31
C ALA A 203 9.81 -13.74 -25.28
N GLY A 204 9.29 -13.22 -24.16
CA GLY A 204 7.85 -13.01 -23.95
C GLY A 204 7.03 -14.28 -23.69
N ASN A 205 7.66 -15.46 -23.67
CA ASN A 205 6.96 -16.71 -23.46
C ASN A 205 6.85 -17.10 -21.99
N VAL A 206 5.77 -17.77 -21.64
CA VAL A 206 5.58 -18.34 -20.30
C VAL A 206 6.64 -19.42 -20.03
N VAL A 207 7.20 -19.39 -18.83
CA VAL A 207 8.10 -20.44 -18.32
C VAL A 207 7.25 -21.47 -17.60
N GLU A 208 7.05 -22.63 -18.23
CA GLU A 208 6.19 -23.68 -17.69
C GLU A 208 7.03 -24.81 -17.08
N PHE A 209 6.62 -25.30 -15.90
CA PHE A 209 7.14 -26.50 -15.25
C PHE A 209 5.98 -27.50 -15.11
N ASP A 210 6.06 -28.62 -15.79
CA ASP A 210 5.08 -29.71 -15.69
C ASP A 210 5.70 -30.89 -14.94
N PHE A 211 5.10 -31.24 -13.81
CA PHE A 211 5.58 -32.32 -12.94
C PHE A 211 4.81 -33.63 -13.15
N GLY A 212 3.87 -33.67 -14.10
CA GLY A 212 3.06 -34.83 -14.37
C GLY A 212 2.17 -35.24 -13.19
N ASP A 213 1.82 -36.50 -13.14
CA ASP A 213 0.98 -37.07 -12.09
C ASP A 213 1.77 -37.37 -10.82
N ILE A 214 1.28 -36.85 -9.70
CA ILE A 214 1.89 -37.05 -8.36
C ILE A 214 0.85 -37.65 -7.42
N GLY A 215 1.16 -38.78 -6.81
CA GLY A 215 0.26 -39.41 -5.86
C GLY A 215 -0.06 -38.51 -4.66
N ALA A 216 -1.34 -38.23 -4.41
CA ALA A 216 -1.78 -37.32 -3.36
C ALA A 216 -1.23 -37.69 -1.95
N SER A 217 -1.09 -38.98 -1.67
CA SER A 217 -0.50 -39.45 -0.40
C SER A 217 0.98 -39.11 -0.20
N LEU A 218 1.71 -38.81 -1.29
CA LEU A 218 3.12 -38.44 -1.21
C LEU A 218 3.30 -37.03 -0.59
N PHE A 219 2.33 -36.14 -0.82
CA PHE A 219 2.34 -34.80 -0.20
C PHE A 219 2.17 -34.89 1.32
N SER A 220 1.21 -35.69 1.80
CA SER A 220 1.01 -35.86 3.25
C SER A 220 2.18 -36.56 3.93
N LYS A 221 2.82 -37.52 3.26
CA LYS A 221 4.02 -38.20 3.76
C LYS A 221 5.24 -37.26 3.81
N ALA A 222 5.36 -36.35 2.86
CA ALA A 222 6.47 -35.39 2.81
C ALA A 222 6.47 -34.43 4.00
N GLY A 223 5.28 -34.06 4.49
CA GLY A 223 5.12 -33.04 5.52
C GLY A 223 5.23 -31.60 4.99
N ILE A 224 4.90 -30.65 5.84
CA ILE A 224 4.83 -29.22 5.47
C ILE A 224 6.16 -28.70 4.95
N GLY A 225 6.12 -28.00 3.81
CA GLY A 225 7.27 -27.37 3.17
C GLY A 225 8.18 -28.31 2.39
N ASN A 226 7.94 -29.62 2.48
CA ASN A 226 8.81 -30.63 1.87
C ASN A 226 8.28 -31.11 0.51
N LYS A 227 9.24 -31.46 -0.34
CA LYS A 227 9.01 -32.05 -1.67
C LYS A 227 8.60 -33.51 -1.50
N PRO A 228 7.55 -34.00 -2.22
CA PRO A 228 7.19 -35.42 -2.28
C PRO A 228 8.37 -36.29 -2.73
N GLU A 229 8.48 -37.48 -2.12
CA GLU A 229 9.50 -38.45 -2.47
C GLU A 229 9.37 -38.92 -3.93
N GLY A 230 10.51 -39.15 -4.59
CA GLY A 230 10.55 -39.55 -6.01
C GLY A 230 10.36 -38.42 -7.01
N ILE A 231 9.96 -37.23 -6.60
CA ILE A 231 9.81 -36.07 -7.50
C ILE A 231 11.14 -35.33 -7.62
N SER A 232 11.61 -35.17 -8.85
CA SER A 232 12.83 -34.40 -9.13
C SER A 232 12.53 -32.91 -9.33
N ALA A 233 13.43 -32.05 -8.87
CA ALA A 233 13.38 -30.64 -9.23
C ALA A 233 13.69 -30.49 -10.71
N GLN A 234 12.92 -29.66 -11.41
CA GLN A 234 13.16 -29.30 -12.81
C GLN A 234 13.97 -28.02 -12.88
N SER A 235 14.83 -27.91 -13.88
CA SER A 235 15.69 -26.74 -14.13
C SER A 235 15.38 -26.16 -15.49
N LYS A 236 15.34 -24.81 -15.56
CA LYS A 236 15.23 -24.08 -16.82
C LYS A 236 16.17 -22.90 -16.83
N THR A 237 16.65 -22.53 -18.00
CA THR A 237 17.44 -21.34 -18.24
C THR A 237 16.56 -20.27 -18.88
N ILE A 238 16.52 -19.10 -18.29
CA ILE A 238 15.68 -17.98 -18.69
C ILE A 238 16.55 -16.97 -19.42
N GLY A 239 16.26 -16.74 -20.69
CA GLY A 239 16.87 -15.68 -21.48
C GLY A 239 16.29 -14.32 -21.09
N ILE A 240 17.13 -13.32 -20.94
CA ILE A 240 16.76 -11.92 -20.64
C ILE A 240 17.41 -11.05 -21.70
N LYS A 241 16.62 -10.14 -22.30
CA LYS A 241 17.10 -9.12 -23.24
C LYS A 241 16.55 -7.76 -22.84
N CYS A 242 17.44 -6.81 -22.57
CA CYS A 242 17.05 -5.49 -22.09
C CYS A 242 17.20 -4.41 -23.16
N THR A 243 16.38 -3.36 -23.07
CA THR A 243 16.39 -2.18 -23.93
C THR A 243 16.45 -0.93 -23.06
N ASN A 244 17.23 0.08 -23.45
CA ASN A 244 17.50 1.30 -22.69
C ASN A 244 18.11 1.03 -21.28
N VAL A 245 18.75 -0.11 -21.11
CA VAL A 245 19.55 -0.48 -19.94
C VAL A 245 21.01 -0.58 -20.41
N GLU A 246 21.93 -0.09 -19.60
CA GLU A 246 23.36 -0.11 -19.96
C GLU A 246 23.88 -1.56 -20.13
N ALA A 247 24.73 -1.78 -21.11
CA ALA A 247 25.47 -3.03 -21.25
C ALA A 247 26.30 -3.28 -19.99
N ASN A 248 26.47 -4.54 -19.63
CA ASN A 248 27.17 -4.94 -18.41
C ASN A 248 26.52 -4.49 -17.08
N ALA A 249 25.30 -3.95 -17.11
CA ALA A 249 24.57 -3.58 -15.89
C ALA A 249 24.39 -4.77 -14.97
N MET A 250 24.48 -4.52 -13.66
CA MET A 250 24.11 -5.49 -12.63
C MET A 250 22.61 -5.40 -12.35
N LEU A 251 21.94 -6.50 -12.58
CA LEU A 251 20.50 -6.63 -12.38
C LEU A 251 20.21 -7.82 -11.44
N THR A 252 18.97 -7.91 -11.02
CA THR A 252 18.49 -9.01 -10.19
C THR A 252 17.17 -9.54 -10.73
N MET A 253 16.94 -10.84 -10.61
CA MET A 253 15.68 -11.48 -10.90
C MET A 253 15.05 -12.01 -9.61
N ARG A 254 13.78 -11.76 -9.41
CA ARG A 254 13.00 -12.24 -8.26
C ARG A 254 11.64 -12.76 -8.69
N VAL A 255 10.94 -13.40 -7.76
CA VAL A 255 9.61 -13.97 -7.97
C VAL A 255 8.56 -13.12 -7.29
N GLU A 256 7.47 -12.85 -7.99
CA GLU A 256 6.25 -12.26 -7.43
C GLU A 256 5.08 -13.25 -7.60
N ALA A 257 4.19 -13.34 -6.62
CA ALA A 257 3.00 -14.17 -6.68
C ALA A 257 1.88 -13.63 -5.79
N GLU A 258 0.63 -13.90 -6.16
CA GLU A 258 -0.56 -13.48 -5.39
C GLU A 258 -0.79 -14.36 -4.16
N LYS A 259 -0.61 -15.68 -4.31
CA LYS A 259 -0.85 -16.65 -3.24
C LYS A 259 0.47 -17.24 -2.79
N VAL A 260 0.89 -16.91 -1.57
CA VAL A 260 2.18 -17.33 -1.02
C VAL A 260 2.05 -17.90 0.39
N SER A 261 2.96 -18.84 0.72
CA SER A 261 3.16 -19.34 2.07
C SER A 261 4.67 -19.56 2.28
N GLY A 262 5.33 -18.63 3.00
CA GLY A 262 6.78 -18.61 3.09
C GLY A 262 7.45 -18.51 1.73
N SER A 263 8.30 -19.48 1.36
CA SER A 263 8.95 -19.56 0.04
C SER A 263 8.13 -20.31 -1.02
N THR A 264 6.85 -20.59 -0.75
CA THR A 264 6.00 -21.40 -1.62
C THR A 264 4.95 -20.56 -2.33
N LEU A 265 4.85 -20.74 -3.64
CA LEU A 265 3.72 -20.30 -4.45
C LEU A 265 2.58 -21.29 -4.25
N VAL A 266 1.51 -20.88 -3.59
CA VAL A 266 0.35 -21.74 -3.32
C VAL A 266 -0.48 -21.91 -4.60
N SER A 267 -0.89 -23.15 -4.90
CA SER A 267 -1.70 -23.44 -6.10
C SER A 267 -3.19 -23.14 -5.85
N ASP A 268 -4.02 -23.44 -6.85
CA ASP A 268 -5.48 -23.49 -6.73
C ASP A 268 -5.95 -24.62 -5.78
N ASN A 269 -5.10 -25.64 -5.52
CA ASN A 269 -5.25 -26.58 -4.40
C ASN A 269 -4.43 -26.08 -3.21
N ALA A 270 -5.09 -25.67 -2.12
CA ALA A 270 -4.45 -25.06 -0.96
C ALA A 270 -3.44 -25.96 -0.22
N ASP A 271 -3.49 -27.28 -0.45
CA ASP A 271 -2.57 -28.24 0.16
C ASP A 271 -1.28 -28.44 -0.65
N VAL A 272 -1.23 -27.90 -1.88
CA VAL A 272 -0.12 -28.05 -2.83
C VAL A 272 0.41 -26.69 -3.25
N GLY A 273 1.72 -26.58 -3.32
CA GLY A 273 2.39 -25.39 -3.85
C GLY A 273 3.70 -25.74 -4.52
N PHE A 274 4.39 -24.71 -4.98
CA PHE A 274 5.65 -24.84 -5.71
C PHE A 274 6.70 -23.91 -5.11
N VAL A 275 7.92 -24.41 -5.00
CA VAL A 275 9.09 -23.60 -4.67
C VAL A 275 9.82 -23.28 -5.96
N ILE A 276 10.18 -22.02 -6.14
CA ILE A 276 11.11 -21.56 -7.17
C ILE A 276 12.45 -21.26 -6.48
N ALA A 277 13.54 -21.71 -7.09
CA ALA A 277 14.88 -21.55 -6.54
C ALA A 277 15.85 -21.07 -7.63
N ASN A 278 17.03 -20.59 -7.22
CA ASN A 278 18.14 -20.35 -8.11
C ASN A 278 18.77 -21.66 -8.65
N SER A 279 19.74 -21.58 -9.53
CA SER A 279 20.43 -22.74 -10.11
C SER A 279 21.09 -23.66 -9.07
N ASN A 280 21.46 -23.13 -7.91
CA ASN A 280 22.05 -23.89 -6.80
C ASN A 280 21.00 -24.55 -5.89
N GLY A 281 19.71 -24.36 -6.17
CA GLY A 281 18.63 -24.91 -5.38
C GLY A 281 18.28 -24.11 -4.11
N VAL A 282 18.76 -22.87 -3.98
CA VAL A 282 18.39 -21.97 -2.89
C VAL A 282 17.01 -21.38 -3.19
N PRO A 283 15.99 -21.64 -2.35
CA PRO A 283 14.63 -21.14 -2.57
C PRO A 283 14.57 -19.61 -2.61
N LEU A 284 13.74 -19.08 -3.51
CA LEU A 284 13.35 -17.68 -3.56
C LEU A 284 12.07 -17.50 -2.76
N THR A 285 12.06 -16.51 -1.88
CA THR A 285 10.84 -16.09 -1.17
C THR A 285 10.08 -15.10 -2.06
N PRO A 286 8.88 -15.45 -2.54
CA PRO A 286 8.12 -14.55 -3.39
C PRO A 286 7.80 -13.23 -2.68
N ASN A 287 7.68 -12.16 -3.46
CA ASN A 287 7.37 -10.81 -2.98
C ASN A 287 8.41 -10.21 -2.00
N ASN A 288 9.61 -10.80 -1.91
CA ASN A 288 10.69 -10.32 -1.04
C ASN A 288 11.83 -9.73 -1.87
N LEU A 289 12.12 -8.44 -1.68
CA LEU A 289 13.15 -7.70 -2.41
C LEU A 289 14.57 -8.20 -2.15
N THR A 290 14.81 -8.82 -1.00
CA THR A 290 16.14 -9.35 -0.64
C THR A 290 16.35 -10.78 -1.14
N SER A 291 15.27 -11.48 -1.54
CA SER A 291 15.31 -12.82 -2.10
C SER A 291 15.35 -12.76 -3.63
N LYS A 292 16.56 -12.64 -4.19
CA LYS A 292 16.81 -12.34 -5.58
C LYS A 292 17.99 -13.13 -6.13
N ILE A 293 18.04 -13.28 -7.45
CA ILE A 293 19.17 -13.87 -8.19
C ILE A 293 19.92 -12.72 -8.87
N PRO A 294 21.11 -12.35 -8.44
CA PRO A 294 21.91 -11.34 -9.14
C PRO A 294 22.45 -11.91 -10.45
N PHE A 295 22.50 -11.09 -11.49
CA PHE A 295 23.10 -11.40 -12.78
C PHE A 295 23.63 -10.14 -13.45
N ARG A 296 24.53 -10.33 -14.40
CA ARG A 296 25.10 -9.24 -15.21
C ARG A 296 24.65 -9.40 -16.65
N LEU A 297 24.27 -8.29 -17.28
CA LEU A 297 24.07 -8.24 -18.72
C LEU A 297 25.42 -8.36 -19.45
N ASP A 298 25.42 -8.94 -20.62
CA ASP A 298 26.56 -8.92 -21.56
C ASP A 298 26.62 -7.61 -22.35
N ASP A 299 27.59 -7.55 -23.28
CA ASP A 299 27.81 -6.37 -24.16
C ASP A 299 26.63 -6.11 -25.11
N SER A 300 25.72 -7.08 -25.29
CA SER A 300 24.49 -6.98 -26.08
C SER A 300 23.24 -6.72 -25.22
N ALA A 301 23.43 -6.35 -23.95
CA ALA A 301 22.37 -6.17 -22.96
C ALA A 301 21.49 -7.42 -22.79
N GLN A 302 22.10 -8.61 -22.80
CA GLN A 302 21.45 -9.90 -22.64
C GLN A 302 22.04 -10.68 -21.45
N ALA A 303 21.28 -11.63 -20.92
CA ALA A 303 21.73 -12.56 -19.90
C ALA A 303 20.96 -13.89 -19.97
N GLN A 304 21.54 -14.91 -19.33
CA GLN A 304 20.93 -16.21 -19.11
C GLN A 304 20.90 -16.50 -17.61
N VAL A 305 19.71 -16.75 -17.04
CA VAL A 305 19.54 -16.99 -15.61
C VAL A 305 18.91 -18.35 -15.39
N GLY A 306 19.58 -19.22 -14.66
CA GLY A 306 19.08 -20.55 -14.29
C GLY A 306 18.12 -20.49 -13.11
N ILE A 307 16.99 -21.14 -13.25
CA ILE A 307 16.03 -21.35 -12.14
C ILE A 307 15.66 -22.82 -12.02
N ARG A 308 15.21 -23.21 -10.83
CA ARG A 308 14.71 -24.53 -10.53
C ARG A 308 13.33 -24.43 -9.88
N ALA A 309 12.52 -25.47 -10.08
CA ALA A 309 11.21 -25.56 -9.44
C ALA A 309 10.92 -26.98 -8.98
N TRP A 310 10.15 -27.12 -7.90
CA TRP A 310 9.61 -28.40 -7.42
C TRP A 310 8.32 -28.19 -6.64
N PRO A 311 7.40 -29.18 -6.64
CA PRO A 311 6.20 -29.14 -5.83
C PRO A 311 6.50 -29.43 -4.37
N VAL A 312 5.69 -28.87 -3.46
CA VAL A 312 5.77 -29.09 -2.02
C VAL A 312 4.38 -29.22 -1.38
N SER A 313 4.34 -29.91 -0.25
CA SER A 313 3.15 -29.91 0.61
C SER A 313 3.05 -28.58 1.37
N VAL A 314 1.92 -27.89 1.27
CA VAL A 314 1.69 -26.63 1.99
C VAL A 314 1.18 -26.88 3.40
N THR A 315 0.23 -27.78 3.56
CA THR A 315 -0.48 -28.00 4.85
C THR A 315 -0.07 -29.27 5.57
N GLY A 316 0.66 -30.19 4.92
CA GLY A 316 0.95 -31.52 5.44
C GLY A 316 -0.22 -32.51 5.32
N LYS A 317 -1.35 -32.09 4.77
CA LYS A 317 -2.53 -32.93 4.54
C LYS A 317 -2.42 -33.65 3.20
N LYS A 318 -3.23 -34.71 3.04
CA LYS A 318 -3.43 -35.34 1.73
C LYS A 318 -4.30 -34.39 0.88
N PRO A 319 -3.77 -33.86 -0.26
CA PRO A 319 -4.55 -32.99 -1.13
C PRO A 319 -5.71 -33.75 -1.79
N ALA A 320 -6.75 -33.04 -2.18
CA ALA A 320 -7.78 -33.57 -3.06
C ALA A 320 -7.17 -33.94 -4.41
N GLU A 321 -7.64 -35.04 -5.01
CA GLU A 321 -7.20 -35.49 -6.31
C GLU A 321 -7.74 -34.57 -7.40
N GLY A 322 -6.94 -34.33 -8.44
CA GLY A 322 -7.29 -33.49 -9.57
C GLY A 322 -6.11 -32.64 -10.04
N ARG A 323 -6.36 -31.88 -11.11
CA ARG A 323 -5.36 -30.95 -11.66
C ARG A 323 -5.15 -29.78 -10.68
N PHE A 324 -3.92 -29.35 -10.53
CA PHE A 324 -3.58 -28.16 -9.76
C PHE A 324 -2.54 -27.31 -10.50
N THR A 325 -2.67 -26.02 -10.39
CA THR A 325 -1.77 -25.04 -11.03
C THR A 325 -1.44 -23.90 -10.09
N SER A 326 -0.25 -23.33 -10.25
CA SER A 326 0.14 -22.09 -9.62
C SER A 326 0.74 -21.14 -10.65
N ARG A 327 0.61 -19.84 -10.40
CA ARG A 327 1.19 -18.81 -11.24
C ARG A 327 2.02 -17.85 -10.39
N GLY A 328 3.14 -17.43 -10.96
CA GLY A 328 3.98 -16.37 -10.45
C GLY A 328 4.58 -15.57 -11.60
N TYR A 329 5.21 -14.48 -11.27
CA TYR A 329 5.84 -13.59 -12.22
C TYR A 329 7.34 -13.51 -11.93
N LEU A 330 8.15 -13.55 -12.95
CA LEU A 330 9.56 -13.19 -12.86
C LEU A 330 9.69 -11.68 -13.07
N ARG A 331 10.37 -11.04 -12.17
CA ARG A 331 10.62 -9.60 -12.26
C ARG A 331 12.13 -9.35 -12.29
N VAL A 332 12.54 -8.47 -13.20
CA VAL A 332 13.91 -7.95 -13.30
C VAL A 332 13.94 -6.54 -12.73
N ASP A 333 14.90 -6.29 -11.85
CA ASP A 333 15.12 -4.99 -11.22
C ASP A 333 16.63 -4.64 -11.28
N TYR A 334 16.96 -3.37 -11.07
CA TYR A 334 18.34 -2.97 -10.76
C TYR A 334 18.79 -3.58 -9.41
N ASP A 335 20.07 -3.87 -9.28
CA ASP A 335 20.63 -4.47 -8.06
C ASP A 335 20.62 -3.50 -6.85
#